data_7d3dac9256c7254892e889c12e1b84ea
#
_entry.id   7d3dac9256c7254892e889c12e1b84ea
#
_cell.length_a   1.000
_cell.length_b   1.000
_cell.length_c   1.000
_cell.angle_alpha   90.00
_cell.angle_beta   90.00
_cell.angle_gamma   90.00
#
_symmetry.space_group_name_H-M   'P 1'
#
loop_
_entity.id
_entity.type
_entity.pdbx_description
1 polymer ?
#
loop_
_entity_poly.entity_id
_entity_poly.type
_entity_poly.pdbx_seq_one_letter_code
_entity_poly.pdbx_strand_id
1 'polypeptide(L)'
;KDAEVLNYVLSHRDDSGIIYCATRKNVDKVYAMLAKNGIAVTRYHAGLDNDMRKANQEDFIYDEKPVIVATNAFGMGIDKSNVRYVLHYNMPQCIENYYQEAGRAGRDGEPAECILLFSPQDVIINEFLIENKGENNEFTEEERKAVHDNDIRRLKKMRYYCSTKECLREYMLNYFGEYSGKDDCGNCSNCSAVFEEKDVTNTASVIIKTIKECHERFGTSVITGTIRGEN
;
A
#
# COMPACT_ATOMS: atom_id res chain seq x y z
N LYS A 1 7.87 3.48 -8.68
CA LYS A 1 7.85 3.54 -7.21
C LYS A 1 9.18 4.04 -6.62
N ASP A 2 10.37 3.47 -7.00
CA ASP A 2 11.65 3.88 -6.39
C ASP A 2 11.91 5.37 -6.60
N ALA A 3 11.78 5.87 -7.83
CA ALA A 3 11.97 7.29 -8.15
C ALA A 3 10.92 8.18 -7.45
N GLU A 4 9.68 7.73 -7.35
CA GLU A 4 8.61 8.45 -6.66
C GLU A 4 8.91 8.60 -5.16
N VAL A 5 9.30 7.50 -4.49
CA VAL A 5 9.71 7.55 -3.09
C VAL A 5 10.89 8.46 -2.88
N LEU A 6 11.93 8.32 -3.71
CA LEU A 6 13.12 9.17 -3.60
C LEU A 6 12.78 10.64 -3.78
N ASN A 7 12.03 10.99 -4.82
CA ASN A 7 11.64 12.37 -5.09
C ASN A 7 10.79 12.94 -3.95
N TYR A 8 9.84 12.15 -3.43
CA TYR A 8 9.01 12.57 -2.31
C TYR A 8 9.84 12.86 -1.06
N VAL A 9 10.72 11.93 -0.66
CA VAL A 9 11.58 12.11 0.53
C VAL A 9 12.55 13.28 0.33
N LEU A 10 13.07 13.49 -0.88
CA LEU A 10 13.95 14.63 -1.19
C LEU A 10 13.23 15.97 -1.08
N SER A 11 11.93 16.04 -1.38
CA SER A 11 11.14 17.28 -1.21
C SER A 11 10.67 17.50 0.24
N HIS A 12 10.83 16.50 1.13
CA HIS A 12 10.43 16.52 2.53
C HIS A 12 11.59 16.20 3.47
N ARG A 13 12.78 16.75 3.19
CA ARG A 13 14.03 16.40 3.89
C ARG A 13 14.02 16.73 5.38
N ASP A 14 13.27 17.76 5.76
CA ASP A 14 13.18 18.25 7.13
C ASP A 14 12.03 17.57 7.91
N ASP A 15 11.29 16.70 7.25
CA ASP A 15 10.12 16.03 7.80
C ASP A 15 10.44 14.63 8.31
N SER A 16 9.85 14.29 9.46
CA SER A 16 9.89 12.92 9.97
C SER A 16 8.87 12.04 9.25
N GLY A 17 9.31 10.88 8.77
CA GLY A 17 8.46 10.01 7.96
C GLY A 17 8.69 8.52 8.14
N ILE A 18 7.62 7.75 7.92
CA ILE A 18 7.63 6.28 7.95
C ILE A 18 7.33 5.76 6.56
N ILE A 19 8.16 4.83 6.06
CA ILE A 19 7.94 4.15 4.77
C ILE A 19 7.68 2.68 5.04
N TYR A 20 6.46 2.22 4.80
CA TYR A 20 6.07 0.83 4.97
C TYR A 20 6.28 0.01 3.71
N CYS A 21 6.93 -1.15 3.86
CA CYS A 21 7.15 -2.13 2.80
C CYS A 21 6.57 -3.50 3.18
N ALA A 22 6.05 -4.25 2.21
CA ALA A 22 5.47 -5.57 2.43
C ALA A 22 6.50 -6.65 2.82
N THR A 23 7.76 -6.51 2.40
CA THR A 23 8.80 -7.51 2.61
C THR A 23 10.10 -6.92 3.15
N ARG A 24 10.87 -7.72 3.88
CA ARG A 24 12.22 -7.36 4.37
C ARG A 24 13.12 -6.92 3.22
N LYS A 25 13.08 -7.64 2.09
CA LYS A 25 13.86 -7.31 0.88
C LYS A 25 13.55 -5.91 0.36
N ASN A 26 12.27 -5.50 0.36
CA ASN A 26 11.89 -4.15 -0.05
C ASN A 26 12.35 -3.10 0.96
N VAL A 27 12.30 -3.40 2.26
CA VAL A 27 12.85 -2.51 3.30
C VAL A 27 14.34 -2.25 3.06
N ASP A 28 15.13 -3.31 2.87
CA ASP A 28 16.58 -3.19 2.63
C ASP A 28 16.88 -2.43 1.33
N LYS A 29 16.11 -2.69 0.27
CA LYS A 29 16.25 -2.02 -1.03
C LYS A 29 15.97 -0.52 -0.92
N VAL A 30 14.85 -0.14 -0.33
CA VAL A 30 14.45 1.27 -0.20
C VAL A 30 15.38 2.00 0.75
N TYR A 31 15.75 1.40 1.87
CA TYR A 31 16.76 1.93 2.79
C TYR A 31 18.08 2.23 2.08
N ALA A 32 18.64 1.25 1.36
CA ALA A 32 19.92 1.41 0.65
C ALA A 32 19.84 2.51 -0.42
N MET A 33 18.72 2.62 -1.13
CA MET A 33 18.48 3.67 -2.11
C MET A 33 18.47 5.05 -1.47
N LEU A 34 17.74 5.24 -0.38
CA LEU A 34 17.66 6.52 0.33
C LEU A 34 19.00 6.91 0.96
N ALA A 35 19.68 5.99 1.63
CA ALA A 35 20.99 6.20 2.23
C ALA A 35 22.05 6.60 1.18
N LYS A 36 22.06 5.94 0.00
CA LYS A 36 22.95 6.28 -1.12
C LYS A 36 22.72 7.69 -1.65
N ASN A 37 21.51 8.24 -1.50
CA ASN A 37 21.17 9.60 -1.92
C ASN A 37 21.31 10.63 -0.79
N GLY A 38 22.00 10.29 0.30
CA GLY A 38 22.34 11.21 1.40
C GLY A 38 21.16 11.54 2.33
N ILE A 39 20.13 10.69 2.36
CA ILE A 39 19.03 10.83 3.32
C ILE A 39 19.43 10.18 4.65
N ALA A 40 19.22 10.88 5.75
CA ALA A 40 19.35 10.34 7.11
C ALA A 40 18.20 9.38 7.39
N VAL A 41 18.41 8.10 7.13
CA VAL A 41 17.39 7.06 7.14
C VAL A 41 17.84 5.85 7.97
N THR A 42 16.89 5.23 8.64
CA THR A 42 17.08 3.95 9.34
C THR A 42 16.08 2.90 8.84
N ARG A 43 16.18 1.66 9.31
CA ARG A 43 15.30 0.57 8.87
C ARG A 43 14.88 -0.34 10.03
N TYR A 44 13.70 -0.97 9.89
CA TYR A 44 13.19 -1.87 10.90
C TYR A 44 12.43 -3.05 10.29
N HIS A 45 12.86 -4.27 10.59
CA HIS A 45 12.15 -5.52 10.26
C HIS A 45 12.63 -6.68 11.14
N ALA A 46 11.83 -7.73 11.24
CA ALA A 46 12.10 -8.89 12.11
C ALA A 46 13.35 -9.71 11.74
N GLY A 47 14.01 -9.44 10.61
CA GLY A 47 15.27 -10.06 10.21
C GLY A 47 16.52 -9.39 10.80
N LEU A 48 16.39 -8.22 11.43
CA LEU A 48 17.46 -7.58 12.18
C LEU A 48 17.55 -8.17 13.58
N ASP A 49 18.76 -8.18 14.16
CA ASP A 49 18.92 -8.54 15.57
C ASP A 49 18.24 -7.54 16.52
N ASN A 50 18.07 -7.91 17.77
CA ASN A 50 17.34 -7.10 18.74
C ASN A 50 18.01 -5.77 19.04
N ASP A 51 19.35 -5.76 19.14
CA ASP A 51 20.10 -4.54 19.49
C ASP A 51 20.04 -3.54 18.33
N MET A 52 20.19 -4.04 17.11
CA MET A 52 20.06 -3.21 15.91
C MET A 52 18.61 -2.65 15.76
N ARG A 53 17.58 -3.46 16.04
CA ARG A 53 16.20 -2.99 16.01
C ARG A 53 15.97 -1.88 17.02
N LYS A 54 16.49 -2.05 18.23
CA LYS A 54 16.38 -1.07 19.31
C LYS A 54 17.11 0.23 18.93
N ALA A 55 18.36 0.16 18.50
CA ALA A 55 19.13 1.33 18.07
C ALA A 55 18.46 2.07 16.91
N ASN A 56 18.01 1.36 15.88
CA ASN A 56 17.34 1.96 14.74
C ASN A 56 16.00 2.62 15.11
N GLN A 57 15.29 2.07 16.06
CA GLN A 57 14.06 2.65 16.60
C GLN A 57 14.35 3.92 17.40
N GLU A 58 15.40 3.92 18.24
CA GLU A 58 15.83 5.08 19.01
C GLU A 58 16.30 6.21 18.08
N ASP A 59 17.12 5.91 17.07
CA ASP A 59 17.53 6.85 16.03
C ASP A 59 16.32 7.60 15.41
N PHE A 60 15.23 6.86 15.13
CA PHE A 60 14.02 7.45 14.57
C PHE A 60 13.22 8.24 15.61
N ILE A 61 13.07 7.74 16.83
CA ILE A 61 12.30 8.42 17.89
C ILE A 61 12.94 9.76 18.28
N TYR A 62 14.27 9.81 18.35
CA TYR A 62 15.03 11.00 18.78
C TYR A 62 15.45 11.92 17.61
N ASP A 63 14.91 11.70 16.41
CA ASP A 63 15.19 12.50 15.20
C ASP A 63 16.65 12.47 14.72
N GLU A 64 17.48 11.55 15.20
CA GLU A 64 18.82 11.31 14.66
C GLU A 64 18.75 10.85 13.19
N LYS A 65 17.70 10.06 12.87
CA LYS A 65 17.33 9.65 11.53
C LYS A 65 15.83 9.85 11.34
N PRO A 66 15.41 10.99 10.79
CA PRO A 66 14.00 11.36 10.70
C PRO A 66 13.18 10.44 9.78
N VAL A 67 13.81 9.62 8.95
CA VAL A 67 13.14 8.69 8.06
C VAL A 67 13.39 7.24 8.50
N ILE A 68 12.33 6.44 8.59
CA ILE A 68 12.44 5.01 8.84
C ILE A 68 11.73 4.20 7.74
N VAL A 69 12.42 3.17 7.22
CA VAL A 69 11.83 2.19 6.30
C VAL A 69 11.56 0.88 7.06
N ALA A 70 10.33 0.41 7.05
CA ALA A 70 9.95 -0.70 7.91
C ALA A 70 8.93 -1.66 7.28
N THR A 71 8.85 -2.88 7.84
CA THR A 71 7.67 -3.74 7.66
C THR A 71 6.61 -3.38 8.71
N ASN A 72 5.41 -3.97 8.59
CA ASN A 72 4.32 -3.84 9.58
C ASN A 72 4.71 -4.27 11.02
N ALA A 73 5.85 -4.95 11.19
CA ALA A 73 6.40 -5.25 12.51
C ALA A 73 6.84 -4.00 13.29
N PHE A 74 7.05 -2.87 12.60
CA PHE A 74 7.34 -1.59 13.20
C PHE A 74 6.06 -0.85 13.56
N GLY A 75 5.96 -0.42 14.80
CA GLY A 75 4.89 0.47 15.19
C GLY A 75 4.12 0.08 16.44
N MET A 76 4.15 -1.17 16.91
CA MET A 76 3.57 -1.50 18.21
C MET A 76 4.36 -0.77 19.31
N GLY A 77 3.69 0.17 20.00
CA GLY A 77 4.32 0.96 21.09
C GLY A 77 5.16 2.16 20.64
N ILE A 78 5.13 2.56 19.38
CA ILE A 78 5.79 3.79 18.92
C ILE A 78 4.88 4.98 19.14
N ASP A 79 5.31 5.88 19.99
CA ASP A 79 4.64 7.14 20.29
C ASP A 79 5.50 8.33 19.85
N LYS A 80 5.65 8.49 18.52
CA LYS A 80 6.25 9.66 17.90
C LYS A 80 5.15 10.50 17.30
N SER A 81 4.94 11.71 17.84
CA SER A 81 3.81 12.56 17.48
C SER A 81 4.05 13.39 16.20
N ASN A 82 5.32 13.77 15.95
CA ASN A 82 5.71 14.67 14.87
C ASN A 82 5.98 13.98 13.52
N VAL A 83 5.34 12.84 13.22
CA VAL A 83 5.45 12.17 11.92
C VAL A 83 4.66 12.97 10.89
N ARG A 84 5.36 13.52 9.90
CA ARG A 84 4.74 14.37 8.84
C ARG A 84 4.23 13.57 7.66
N TYR A 85 4.76 12.36 7.42
CA TYR A 85 4.20 11.50 6.38
C TYR A 85 4.32 10.01 6.72
N VAL A 86 3.34 9.27 6.25
CA VAL A 86 3.38 7.80 6.17
C VAL A 86 3.22 7.38 4.72
N LEU A 87 4.24 6.74 4.18
CA LEU A 87 4.28 6.30 2.79
C LEU A 87 4.26 4.77 2.72
N HIS A 88 3.29 4.21 2.03
CA HIS A 88 3.21 2.78 1.74
C HIS A 88 3.84 2.50 0.36
N TYR A 89 5.03 1.93 0.35
CA TYR A 89 5.73 1.49 -0.86
C TYR A 89 5.00 0.33 -1.56
N ASN A 90 4.37 -0.53 -0.78
CA ASN A 90 3.48 -1.59 -1.25
C ASN A 90 2.10 -1.41 -0.63
N MET A 91 1.07 -1.87 -1.34
CA MET A 91 -0.29 -1.96 -0.80
C MET A 91 -0.30 -2.85 0.45
N PRO A 92 -0.83 -2.39 1.60
CA PRO A 92 -1.07 -3.23 2.77
C PRO A 92 -2.02 -4.39 2.46
N GLN A 93 -2.00 -5.42 3.29
CA GLN A 93 -2.81 -6.62 3.08
C GLN A 93 -4.32 -6.36 3.28
N CYS A 94 -4.67 -5.39 4.13
CA CYS A 94 -6.05 -5.03 4.43
C CYS A 94 -6.17 -3.56 4.85
N ILE A 95 -7.41 -3.06 4.86
CA ILE A 95 -7.74 -1.69 5.21
C ILE A 95 -7.39 -1.38 6.67
N GLU A 96 -7.58 -2.34 7.57
CA GLU A 96 -7.28 -2.17 8.98
C GLU A 96 -5.78 -1.94 9.21
N ASN A 97 -4.92 -2.68 8.52
CA ASN A 97 -3.47 -2.46 8.60
C ASN A 97 -3.12 -1.08 8.06
N TYR A 98 -3.66 -0.71 6.89
CA TYR A 98 -3.47 0.62 6.33
C TYR A 98 -3.88 1.73 7.29
N TYR A 99 -5.06 1.61 7.90
CA TYR A 99 -5.59 2.59 8.84
C TYR A 99 -4.70 2.75 10.08
N GLN A 100 -4.26 1.63 10.66
CA GLN A 100 -3.36 1.64 11.83
C GLN A 100 -1.99 2.24 11.52
N GLU A 101 -1.44 1.95 10.34
CA GLU A 101 -0.16 2.45 9.89
C GLU A 101 -0.24 3.93 9.50
N ALA A 102 -1.22 4.32 8.72
CA ALA A 102 -1.49 5.70 8.33
C ALA A 102 -1.81 6.62 9.53
N GLY A 103 -2.53 6.09 10.53
CA GLY A 103 -2.87 6.80 11.76
C GLY A 103 -1.69 7.15 12.68
N ARG A 104 -0.45 6.90 12.24
CA ARG A 104 0.77 7.39 12.91
C ARG A 104 1.15 8.79 12.48
N ALA A 105 0.65 9.25 11.34
CA ALA A 105 0.90 10.59 10.84
C ALA A 105 0.09 11.62 11.62
N GLY A 106 0.71 12.74 11.96
CA GLY A 106 0.03 13.92 12.51
C GLY A 106 -0.63 13.75 13.88
N ARG A 107 -0.08 12.92 14.77
CA ARG A 107 -0.64 12.73 16.12
C ARG A 107 -0.57 13.96 17.00
N ASP A 108 0.24 14.93 16.66
CA ASP A 108 0.34 16.24 17.31
C ASP A 108 -0.73 17.23 16.80
N GLY A 109 -1.58 16.84 15.85
CA GLY A 109 -2.61 17.68 15.25
C GLY A 109 -2.13 18.54 14.08
N GLU A 110 -0.82 18.53 13.78
CA GLU A 110 -0.27 19.23 12.63
C GLU A 110 -0.54 18.49 11.32
N PRO A 111 -0.57 19.21 10.18
CA PRO A 111 -0.79 18.59 8.87
C PRO A 111 0.21 17.46 8.59
N ALA A 112 -0.31 16.37 8.05
CA ALA A 112 0.49 15.22 7.68
C ALA A 112 -0.12 14.49 6.48
N GLU A 113 0.73 13.80 5.70
CA GLU A 113 0.33 13.14 4.47
C GLU A 113 0.38 11.61 4.60
N CYS A 114 -0.62 10.95 4.02
CA CYS A 114 -0.64 9.49 3.88
C CYS A 114 -0.63 9.13 2.40
N ILE A 115 0.47 8.52 1.94
CA ILE A 115 0.70 8.18 0.54
C ILE A 115 0.69 6.67 0.37
N LEU A 116 -0.04 6.15 -0.62
CA LEU A 116 -0.05 4.75 -0.97
C LEU A 116 0.32 4.56 -2.44
N LEU A 117 1.44 3.86 -2.69
CA LEU A 117 1.90 3.52 -4.02
C LEU A 117 1.41 2.13 -4.42
N PHE A 118 0.31 2.08 -5.13
CA PHE A 118 -0.30 0.84 -5.61
C PHE A 118 0.32 0.34 -6.92
N SER A 119 0.46 -0.97 -7.04
CA SER A 119 0.65 -1.68 -8.32
C SER A 119 -0.05 -3.04 -8.29
N PRO A 120 -0.48 -3.59 -9.45
CA PRO A 120 -1.09 -4.92 -9.50
C PRO A 120 -0.19 -6.03 -8.91
N GLN A 121 1.12 -5.87 -8.97
CA GLN A 121 2.08 -6.79 -8.37
C GLN A 121 1.94 -6.89 -6.84
N ASP A 122 1.48 -5.82 -6.18
CA ASP A 122 1.27 -5.84 -4.72
C ASP A 122 0.15 -6.82 -4.32
N VAL A 123 -0.84 -7.04 -5.19
CA VAL A 123 -1.90 -8.03 -4.96
C VAL A 123 -1.29 -9.43 -4.94
N ILE A 124 -0.48 -9.76 -5.94
CA ILE A 124 0.20 -11.07 -6.06
C ILE A 124 1.11 -11.32 -4.86
N ILE A 125 1.85 -10.30 -4.43
CA ILE A 125 2.71 -10.41 -3.24
C ILE A 125 1.86 -10.72 -1.99
N ASN A 126 0.74 -10.02 -1.81
CA ASN A 126 -0.13 -10.23 -0.65
C ASN A 126 -0.84 -11.59 -0.69
N GLU A 127 -1.31 -12.04 -1.86
CA GLU A 127 -1.86 -13.40 -2.05
C GLU A 127 -0.81 -14.45 -1.66
N PHE A 128 0.41 -14.34 -2.17
CA PHE A 128 1.51 -15.23 -1.80
C PHE A 128 1.79 -15.24 -0.29
N LEU A 129 1.76 -14.06 0.37
CA LEU A 129 1.97 -13.96 1.82
C LEU A 129 0.82 -14.59 2.62
N ILE A 130 -0.42 -14.53 2.13
CA ILE A 130 -1.59 -15.17 2.75
C ILE A 130 -1.47 -16.70 2.61
N GLU A 131 -1.14 -17.20 1.42
CA GLU A 131 -1.00 -18.62 1.14
C GLU A 131 0.15 -19.27 1.93
N ASN A 132 1.25 -18.52 2.14
CA ASN A 132 2.43 -18.98 2.88
C ASN A 132 2.46 -18.50 4.34
N LYS A 133 1.35 -18.05 4.88
CA LYS A 133 1.21 -17.74 6.30
C LYS A 133 1.37 -19.04 7.09
N GLY A 134 2.44 -19.13 7.89
CA GLY A 134 2.83 -20.36 8.59
C GLY A 134 1.66 -21.09 9.23
N GLU A 135 1.67 -22.40 9.15
CA GLU A 135 0.64 -23.27 9.74
C GLU A 135 0.59 -23.03 11.25
N ASN A 136 -0.53 -22.52 11.73
CA ASN A 136 -0.82 -22.57 13.15
C ASN A 136 -1.40 -23.95 13.45
N ASN A 137 -0.58 -24.82 14.05
CA ASN A 137 -0.93 -26.21 14.37
C ASN A 137 -2.09 -26.34 15.38
N GLU A 138 -2.51 -25.24 15.99
CA GLU A 138 -3.64 -25.19 16.93
C GLU A 138 -5.00 -25.12 16.21
N PHE A 139 -5.03 -24.74 14.89
CA PHE A 139 -6.27 -24.64 14.12
C PHE A 139 -6.59 -25.92 13.38
N THR A 140 -7.87 -26.27 13.37
CA THR A 140 -8.44 -27.28 12.49
C THR A 140 -8.34 -26.86 11.01
N GLU A 141 -8.49 -27.80 10.08
CA GLU A 141 -8.47 -27.49 8.65
C GLU A 141 -9.60 -26.52 8.25
N GLU A 142 -10.78 -26.68 8.85
CA GLU A 142 -11.93 -25.79 8.62
C GLU A 142 -11.65 -24.36 9.12
N GLU A 143 -11.04 -24.21 10.28
CA GLU A 143 -10.67 -22.89 10.84
C GLU A 143 -9.59 -22.23 9.99
N ARG A 144 -8.58 -22.98 9.53
CA ARG A 144 -7.54 -22.46 8.62
C ARG A 144 -8.15 -21.95 7.32
N LYS A 145 -9.08 -22.72 6.74
CA LYS A 145 -9.80 -22.30 5.54
C LYS A 145 -10.62 -21.03 5.78
N ALA A 146 -11.33 -20.94 6.90
CA ALA A 146 -12.13 -19.77 7.25
C ALA A 146 -11.23 -18.50 7.43
N VAL A 147 -10.07 -18.63 8.06
CA VAL A 147 -9.09 -17.55 8.20
C VAL A 147 -8.55 -17.13 6.82
N HIS A 148 -8.14 -18.07 5.99
CA HIS A 148 -7.67 -17.81 4.63
C HIS A 148 -8.73 -17.08 3.80
N ASP A 149 -9.96 -17.57 3.76
CA ASP A 149 -11.05 -16.95 2.99
C ASP A 149 -11.38 -15.54 3.48
N ASN A 150 -11.24 -15.31 4.79
CA ASN A 150 -11.38 -13.99 5.39
C ASN A 150 -10.24 -13.05 4.95
N ASP A 151 -8.99 -13.50 5.01
CA ASP A 151 -7.83 -12.71 4.59
C ASP A 151 -7.93 -12.33 3.09
N ILE A 152 -8.32 -13.25 2.22
CA ILE A 152 -8.57 -12.98 0.80
C ILE A 152 -9.71 -11.97 0.60
N ARG A 153 -10.78 -12.05 1.37
CA ARG A 153 -11.90 -11.09 1.30
C ARG A 153 -11.44 -9.68 1.70
N ARG A 154 -10.63 -9.56 2.76
CA ARG A 154 -10.06 -8.29 3.21
C ARG A 154 -9.08 -7.70 2.19
N LEU A 155 -8.25 -8.54 1.57
CA LEU A 155 -7.36 -8.15 0.49
C LEU A 155 -8.14 -7.59 -0.73
N LYS A 156 -9.25 -8.23 -1.12
CA LYS A 156 -10.13 -7.72 -2.19
C LYS A 156 -10.67 -6.33 -1.89
N LYS A 157 -11.07 -6.06 -0.65
CA LYS A 157 -11.53 -4.73 -0.22
C LYS A 157 -10.40 -3.69 -0.26
N MET A 158 -9.19 -4.05 0.16
CA MET A 158 -8.02 -3.18 0.07
C MET A 158 -7.64 -2.88 -1.39
N ARG A 159 -7.68 -3.89 -2.28
CA ARG A 159 -7.49 -3.69 -3.72
C ARG A 159 -8.52 -2.73 -4.30
N TYR A 160 -9.79 -2.88 -3.91
CA TYR A 160 -10.85 -1.97 -4.36
C TYR A 160 -10.59 -0.54 -3.90
N TYR A 161 -10.22 -0.34 -2.63
CA TYR A 161 -9.80 0.96 -2.08
C TYR A 161 -8.70 1.63 -2.91
N CYS A 162 -7.70 0.85 -3.37
CA CYS A 162 -6.60 1.37 -4.19
C CYS A 162 -7.01 1.71 -5.64
N SER A 163 -8.14 1.24 -6.12
CA SER A 163 -8.56 1.37 -7.53
C SER A 163 -9.89 2.10 -7.74
N THR A 164 -10.63 2.37 -6.66
CA THR A 164 -11.88 3.12 -6.72
C THR A 164 -11.67 4.58 -7.10
N LYS A 165 -12.70 5.20 -7.67
CA LYS A 165 -12.79 6.64 -7.89
C LYS A 165 -13.66 7.35 -6.84
N GLU A 166 -14.26 6.60 -5.94
CA GLU A 166 -15.03 7.13 -4.81
C GLU A 166 -14.11 7.91 -3.85
N CYS A 167 -14.70 8.75 -3.01
CA CYS A 167 -13.96 9.42 -1.96
C CYS A 167 -13.27 8.41 -1.05
N LEU A 168 -11.94 8.46 -0.98
CA LEU A 168 -11.16 7.50 -0.18
C LEU A 168 -11.45 7.61 1.32
N ARG A 169 -11.74 8.81 1.81
CA ARG A 169 -12.10 9.02 3.21
C ARG A 169 -13.45 8.42 3.53
N GLU A 170 -14.47 8.66 2.70
CA GLU A 170 -15.81 8.09 2.89
C GLU A 170 -15.78 6.57 2.79
N TYR A 171 -15.04 6.03 1.83
CA TYR A 171 -14.86 4.58 1.75
C TYR A 171 -14.28 3.99 3.05
N MET A 172 -13.28 4.66 3.63
CA MET A 172 -12.65 4.25 4.89
C MET A 172 -13.64 4.32 6.05
N LEU A 173 -14.37 5.42 6.20
CA LEU A 173 -15.37 5.59 7.24
C LEU A 173 -16.47 4.54 7.12
N ASN A 174 -17.02 4.35 5.92
CA ASN A 174 -18.03 3.34 5.64
C ASN A 174 -17.54 1.92 5.95
N TYR A 175 -16.26 1.64 5.68
CA TYR A 175 -15.67 0.35 6.01
C TYR A 175 -15.72 0.04 7.50
N PHE A 176 -15.53 1.06 8.35
CA PHE A 176 -15.60 0.95 9.82
C PHE A 176 -17.00 1.20 10.40
N GLY A 177 -18.01 1.37 9.54
CA GLY A 177 -19.41 1.55 9.97
C GLY A 177 -19.78 2.99 10.32
N GLU A 178 -18.95 3.96 9.95
CA GLU A 178 -19.24 5.38 10.10
C GLU A 178 -19.72 5.97 8.77
N TYR A 179 -20.76 6.79 8.82
CA TYR A 179 -21.33 7.47 7.65
C TYR A 179 -21.30 8.98 7.89
N SER A 180 -20.51 9.71 7.11
CA SER A 180 -20.51 11.18 7.20
C SER A 180 -21.65 11.81 6.40
N GLY A 181 -22.24 11.07 5.46
CA GLY A 181 -23.27 11.55 4.53
C GLY A 181 -22.73 12.50 3.47
N LYS A 182 -21.42 12.51 3.24
CA LYS A 182 -20.75 13.33 2.23
C LYS A 182 -20.11 12.43 1.17
N ASP A 183 -20.34 12.74 -0.10
CA ASP A 183 -19.72 12.03 -1.22
C ASP A 183 -18.31 12.54 -1.53
N ASP A 184 -17.91 13.67 -0.94
CA ASP A 184 -16.64 14.36 -1.19
C ASP A 184 -16.06 14.89 0.13
N CYS A 185 -14.78 14.59 0.39
CA CYS A 185 -14.07 15.13 1.56
C CYS A 185 -13.21 16.36 1.26
N GLY A 186 -13.08 16.77 -0.01
CA GLY A 186 -12.27 17.90 -0.46
C GLY A 186 -10.75 17.75 -0.23
N ASN A 187 -10.27 16.58 0.21
CA ASN A 187 -8.87 16.42 0.64
C ASN A 187 -8.17 15.15 0.12
N CYS A 188 -8.88 14.10 -0.25
CA CYS A 188 -8.23 12.90 -0.77
C CYS A 188 -7.89 13.05 -2.26
N SER A 189 -6.95 12.24 -2.75
CA SER A 189 -6.51 12.28 -4.14
C SER A 189 -7.64 12.11 -5.15
N ASN A 190 -8.69 11.33 -4.83
CA ASN A 190 -9.84 11.16 -5.73
C ASN A 190 -10.72 12.41 -5.78
N CYS A 191 -10.96 13.07 -4.64
CA CYS A 191 -11.74 14.30 -4.60
C CYS A 191 -11.02 15.50 -5.23
N SER A 192 -9.68 15.51 -5.15
CA SER A 192 -8.85 16.58 -5.76
C SER A 192 -8.54 16.33 -7.24
N ALA A 193 -8.83 15.13 -7.76
CA ALA A 193 -8.53 14.78 -9.14
C ALA A 193 -9.60 15.32 -10.09
N VAL A 194 -9.14 15.90 -11.20
CA VAL A 194 -10.01 16.20 -12.34
C VAL A 194 -10.00 14.99 -13.27
N PHE A 195 -11.12 14.29 -13.35
CA PHE A 195 -11.29 13.15 -14.25
C PHE A 195 -11.84 13.62 -15.61
N GLU A 196 -11.14 13.29 -16.68
CA GLU A 196 -11.70 13.41 -18.03
C GLU A 196 -12.48 12.13 -18.37
N GLU A 197 -13.77 12.28 -18.65
CA GLU A 197 -14.57 11.17 -19.18
C GLU A 197 -14.26 10.99 -20.67
N LYS A 198 -13.92 9.75 -21.05
CA LYS A 198 -13.76 9.38 -22.47
C LYS A 198 -14.79 8.32 -22.84
N ASP A 199 -15.52 8.57 -23.92
CA ASP A 199 -16.35 7.53 -24.51
C ASP A 199 -15.46 6.44 -25.11
N VAL A 200 -15.49 5.28 -24.50
CA VAL A 200 -14.75 4.08 -24.94
C VAL A 200 -15.67 3.01 -25.51
N THR A 201 -16.91 3.33 -25.83
CA THR A 201 -17.94 2.38 -26.30
C THR A 201 -17.45 1.59 -27.50
N ASN A 202 -16.86 2.23 -28.49
CA ASN A 202 -16.31 1.56 -29.68
C ASN A 202 -15.16 0.64 -29.31
N THR A 203 -14.23 1.10 -28.48
CA THR A 203 -13.08 0.30 -28.02
C THR A 203 -13.53 -0.91 -27.21
N ALA A 204 -14.47 -0.72 -26.29
CA ALA A 204 -15.05 -1.80 -25.50
C ALA A 204 -15.77 -2.84 -26.41
N SER A 205 -16.50 -2.38 -27.39
CA SER A 205 -17.19 -3.24 -28.36
C SER A 205 -16.21 -4.10 -29.17
N VAL A 206 -15.09 -3.53 -29.61
CA VAL A 206 -14.03 -4.26 -30.32
C VAL A 206 -13.40 -5.31 -29.41
N ILE A 207 -13.07 -4.95 -28.17
CA ILE A 207 -12.50 -5.89 -27.19
C ILE A 207 -13.45 -7.06 -26.92
N ILE A 208 -14.73 -6.78 -26.64
CA ILE A 208 -15.74 -7.80 -26.36
C ILE A 208 -15.91 -8.72 -27.58
N LYS A 209 -15.97 -8.15 -28.78
CA LYS A 209 -16.10 -8.93 -30.02
C LYS A 209 -14.90 -9.86 -30.20
N THR A 210 -13.69 -9.35 -30.05
CA THR A 210 -12.46 -10.17 -30.18
C THR A 210 -12.43 -11.31 -29.14
N ILE A 211 -12.79 -11.03 -27.88
CA ILE A 211 -12.85 -12.06 -26.84
C ILE A 211 -13.84 -13.16 -27.22
N LYS A 212 -15.03 -12.82 -27.72
CA LYS A 212 -16.05 -13.79 -28.18
C LYS A 212 -15.57 -14.60 -29.38
N GLU A 213 -14.97 -13.96 -30.36
CA GLU A 213 -14.42 -14.64 -31.55
C GLU A 213 -13.27 -15.59 -31.18
N CYS A 214 -12.51 -15.27 -30.16
CA CYS A 214 -11.47 -16.14 -29.59
C CYS A 214 -12.02 -17.20 -28.62
N HIS A 215 -13.34 -17.34 -28.48
CA HIS A 215 -14.00 -18.29 -27.58
C HIS A 215 -13.53 -18.21 -26.12
N GLU A 216 -13.12 -17.02 -25.63
CA GLU A 216 -12.65 -16.75 -24.27
C GLU A 216 -11.43 -17.59 -23.84
N ARG A 217 -10.64 -18.10 -24.80
CA ARG A 217 -9.54 -19.06 -24.55
C ARG A 217 -8.17 -18.41 -24.35
N PHE A 218 -8.04 -17.12 -24.63
CA PHE A 218 -6.75 -16.43 -24.62
C PHE A 218 -6.66 -15.34 -23.54
N GLY A 219 -5.48 -15.20 -22.98
CA GLY A 219 -5.18 -14.15 -21.99
C GLY A 219 -5.06 -12.76 -22.62
N THR A 220 -5.01 -11.75 -21.74
CA THR A 220 -4.99 -10.31 -22.11
C THR A 220 -3.93 -9.97 -23.15
N SER A 221 -2.72 -10.54 -23.06
CA SER A 221 -1.63 -10.25 -24.00
C SER A 221 -1.97 -10.63 -25.43
N VAL A 222 -2.56 -11.81 -25.63
CA VAL A 222 -2.97 -12.30 -26.96
C VAL A 222 -4.11 -11.45 -27.53
N ILE A 223 -5.14 -11.19 -26.71
CA ILE A 223 -6.27 -10.33 -27.12
C ILE A 223 -5.78 -8.94 -27.52
N THR A 224 -4.89 -8.34 -26.73
CA THR A 224 -4.34 -7.01 -27.02
C THR A 224 -3.50 -7.03 -28.29
N GLY A 225 -2.64 -8.03 -28.50
CA GLY A 225 -1.85 -8.21 -29.72
C GLY A 225 -2.74 -8.36 -30.97
N THR A 226 -3.80 -9.19 -30.87
CA THR A 226 -4.76 -9.38 -31.96
C THR A 226 -5.45 -8.07 -32.34
N ILE A 227 -5.90 -7.29 -31.36
CA ILE A 227 -6.56 -5.98 -31.59
C ILE A 227 -5.60 -4.97 -32.25
N ARG A 228 -4.32 -5.02 -31.89
CA ARG A 228 -3.27 -4.16 -32.47
C ARG A 228 -2.75 -4.64 -33.82
N GLY A 229 -3.15 -5.81 -34.29
CA GLY A 229 -2.64 -6.41 -35.50
C GLY A 229 -1.21 -6.95 -35.37
N GLU A 230 -0.77 -7.25 -34.15
CA GLU A 230 0.50 -7.90 -33.88
C GLU A 230 0.30 -9.42 -34.06
N ASN A 231 1.01 -10.01 -35.05
CA ASN A 231 0.99 -11.45 -35.33
C ASN A 231 2.00 -12.20 -34.46
#